data_fd3480a03d0b23c8efd7a6db3bc8e501
#
_entry.id   fd3480a03d0b23c8efd7a6db3bc8e501
#
_cell.length_a   1.000
_cell.length_b   1.000
_cell.length_c   1.000
_cell.angle_alpha   90.00
_cell.angle_beta   90.00
_cell.angle_gamma   90.00
#
_symmetry.space_group_name_H-M   'P 1'
#
loop_
_entity.id
_entity.type
_entity.pdbx_description
1 polymer ?
#
loop_
_entity_poly.entity_id
_entity_poly.type
_entity_poly.pdbx_seq_one_letter_code
_entity_poly.pdbx_strand_id
1 'polypeptide(L)'
;MPSHLNETLITLIPKHPGADCLVAFRPISLCNTVYKVVTKIIVKRLRPFLPKLISPLQTTFVPGRMGLDNMIITQEIIHTMTLKKGKTGFMVIKIDLEKAYDRLEWHFIRDVLELYRLPPPLIKLIMSCVSSSSISVLLNGGKPERFHPSRGIRQRDPLSPYLFIMCMEVLGFLIFRRCEENLWDPVRASRGGQAFSHLFFADDLVLFAKADLWNCNSVRETLDSFCELSG
;
A
#
# COMPACT_ATOMS: atom_id res chain seq x y z
N MET A 1 18.72 -15.22 4.28
CA MET A 1 19.05 -15.50 2.87
C MET A 1 20.54 -15.21 2.68
N PRO A 2 21.32 -15.99 1.89
CA PRO A 2 22.70 -15.65 1.57
C PRO A 2 22.79 -14.26 0.91
N SER A 3 23.75 -13.43 1.32
CA SER A 3 23.84 -12.03 0.90
C SER A 3 23.95 -11.86 -0.62
N HIS A 4 24.74 -12.72 -1.29
CA HIS A 4 24.94 -12.70 -2.74
C HIS A 4 23.66 -13.00 -3.56
N LEU A 5 22.66 -13.68 -2.97
CA LEU A 5 21.38 -13.95 -3.62
C LEU A 5 20.40 -12.78 -3.50
N ASN A 6 20.63 -11.87 -2.56
CA ASN A 6 19.77 -10.71 -2.31
C ASN A 6 20.40 -9.37 -2.78
N GLU A 7 21.37 -9.48 -3.70
CA GLU A 7 21.90 -8.30 -4.39
C GLU A 7 20.90 -7.78 -5.41
N THR A 8 20.74 -6.47 -5.44
CA THR A 8 19.80 -5.78 -6.33
C THR A 8 20.51 -4.65 -7.06
N LEU A 9 20.33 -4.60 -8.37
CA LEU A 9 20.72 -3.44 -9.17
C LEU A 9 19.49 -2.55 -9.38
N ILE A 10 19.62 -1.26 -9.13
CA ILE A 10 18.60 -0.28 -9.50
C ILE A 10 18.97 0.34 -10.81
N THR A 11 18.06 0.30 -11.78
CA THR A 11 18.12 1.12 -12.99
C THR A 11 17.09 2.24 -12.90
N LEU A 12 17.48 3.42 -13.38
CA LEU A 12 16.62 4.60 -13.38
C LEU A 12 15.94 4.72 -14.75
N ILE A 13 14.61 4.68 -14.77
CA ILE A 13 13.82 4.87 -15.99
C ILE A 13 13.13 6.23 -15.93
N PRO A 14 13.29 7.09 -16.95
CA PRO A 14 12.65 8.39 -16.96
C PRO A 14 11.11 8.25 -17.00
N LYS A 15 10.40 9.08 -16.24
CA LYS A 15 8.94 9.15 -16.23
C LYS A 15 8.38 9.83 -17.47
N HIS A 16 9.16 10.73 -18.06
CA HIS A 16 8.85 11.50 -19.26
C HIS A 16 10.13 11.83 -20.04
N PRO A 17 10.04 12.14 -21.34
CA PRO A 17 11.18 12.63 -22.12
C PRO A 17 11.77 13.92 -21.51
N GLY A 18 13.10 14.03 -21.49
CA GLY A 18 13.79 15.22 -20.94
C GLY A 18 13.87 15.26 -19.41
N ALA A 19 13.70 14.11 -18.73
CA ALA A 19 13.90 14.03 -17.27
C ALA A 19 15.35 14.43 -16.91
N ASP A 20 15.49 15.47 -16.09
CA ASP A 20 16.76 16.10 -15.69
C ASP A 20 17.04 16.05 -14.18
N CYS A 21 16.07 15.65 -13.39
CA CYS A 21 16.19 15.55 -11.93
C CYS A 21 15.79 14.15 -11.42
N LEU A 22 16.35 13.71 -10.30
CA LEU A 22 16.15 12.36 -9.76
C LEU A 22 14.67 12.02 -9.51
N VAL A 23 13.84 12.99 -9.15
CA VAL A 23 12.40 12.79 -8.91
C VAL A 23 11.67 12.42 -10.21
N ALA A 24 12.20 12.82 -11.37
CA ALA A 24 11.66 12.49 -12.68
C ALA A 24 12.00 11.07 -13.16
N PHE A 25 12.69 10.26 -12.35
CA PHE A 25 13.00 8.87 -12.66
C PHE A 25 12.24 7.90 -11.75
N ARG A 26 11.96 6.71 -12.28
CA ARG A 26 11.46 5.57 -11.52
C ARG A 26 12.60 4.61 -11.23
N PRO A 27 12.92 4.31 -9.97
CA PRO A 27 13.90 3.28 -9.63
C PRO A 27 13.28 1.89 -9.86
N ILE A 28 13.88 1.10 -10.74
CA ILE A 28 13.46 -0.26 -11.05
C ILE A 28 14.47 -1.23 -10.45
N SER A 29 14.04 -2.10 -9.55
CA SER A 29 14.89 -3.10 -8.92
C SER A 29 15.06 -4.32 -9.82
N LEU A 30 16.29 -4.60 -10.22
CA LEU A 30 16.69 -5.79 -10.93
C LEU A 30 17.23 -6.82 -9.92
N CYS A 31 16.33 -7.64 -9.40
CA CYS A 31 16.66 -8.70 -8.44
C CYS A 31 17.21 -9.95 -9.13
N ASN A 32 18.04 -10.71 -8.41
CA ASN A 32 18.54 -12.01 -8.83
C ASN A 32 17.40 -12.99 -9.16
N THR A 33 17.59 -13.83 -10.17
CA THR A 33 16.58 -14.80 -10.61
C THR A 33 16.22 -15.81 -9.52
N VAL A 34 17.21 -16.33 -8.76
CA VAL A 34 16.96 -17.25 -7.65
C VAL A 34 16.12 -16.58 -6.56
N TYR A 35 16.45 -15.33 -6.23
CA TYR A 35 15.65 -14.53 -5.31
C TYR A 35 14.18 -14.41 -5.76
N LYS A 36 13.97 -14.09 -7.05
CA LYS A 36 12.62 -14.00 -7.63
C LYS A 36 11.85 -15.33 -7.56
N VAL A 37 12.53 -16.46 -7.71
CA VAL A 37 11.91 -17.77 -7.56
C VAL A 37 11.44 -17.98 -6.12
N VAL A 38 12.30 -17.68 -5.13
CA VAL A 38 11.95 -17.81 -3.70
C VAL A 38 10.75 -16.91 -3.36
N THR A 39 10.78 -15.64 -3.74
CA THR A 39 9.67 -14.69 -3.46
C THR A 39 8.38 -15.09 -4.17
N LYS A 40 8.44 -15.59 -5.41
CA LYS A 40 7.27 -16.14 -6.11
C LYS A 40 6.68 -17.38 -5.43
N ILE A 41 7.50 -18.24 -4.83
CA ILE A 41 7.02 -19.40 -4.04
C ILE A 41 6.27 -18.91 -2.80
N ILE A 42 6.82 -17.93 -2.08
CA ILE A 42 6.15 -17.31 -0.92
C ILE A 42 4.81 -16.73 -1.35
N VAL A 43 4.79 -15.92 -2.41
CA VAL A 43 3.58 -15.32 -2.97
C VAL A 43 2.54 -16.38 -3.36
N LYS A 44 2.97 -17.45 -4.05
CA LYS A 44 2.05 -18.54 -4.44
C LYS A 44 1.37 -19.18 -3.23
N ARG A 45 2.05 -19.24 -2.09
CA ARG A 45 1.50 -19.76 -0.82
C ARG A 45 0.60 -18.75 -0.11
N LEU A 46 0.87 -17.46 -0.19
CA LEU A 46 0.05 -16.40 0.43
C LEU A 46 -1.24 -16.12 -0.35
N ARG A 47 -1.17 -16.13 -1.68
CA ARG A 47 -2.30 -15.75 -2.55
C ARG A 47 -3.65 -16.39 -2.23
N PRO A 48 -3.76 -17.69 -1.90
CA PRO A 48 -5.06 -18.31 -1.56
C PRO A 48 -5.72 -17.73 -0.31
N PHE A 49 -4.95 -17.12 0.58
CA PHE A 49 -5.45 -16.56 1.83
C PHE A 49 -5.82 -15.08 1.72
N LEU A 50 -5.25 -14.35 0.75
CA LEU A 50 -5.47 -12.91 0.58
C LEU A 50 -6.95 -12.50 0.52
N PRO A 51 -7.84 -13.20 -0.19
CA PRO A 51 -9.26 -12.81 -0.21
C PRO A 51 -9.94 -12.82 1.16
N LYS A 52 -9.37 -13.55 2.13
CA LYS A 52 -9.86 -13.62 3.52
C LYS A 52 -9.15 -12.64 4.46
N LEU A 53 -7.90 -12.28 4.12
CA LEU A 53 -7.05 -11.41 4.94
C LEU A 53 -7.23 -9.93 4.60
N ILE A 54 -7.57 -9.64 3.36
CA ILE A 54 -7.64 -8.29 2.80
C ILE A 54 -9.11 -7.87 2.65
N SER A 55 -9.44 -6.71 3.17
CA SER A 55 -10.77 -6.10 3.08
C SER A 55 -11.31 -6.07 1.65
N PRO A 56 -12.62 -6.22 1.41
CA PRO A 56 -13.22 -6.04 0.09
C PRO A 56 -12.96 -4.66 -0.54
N LEU A 57 -12.61 -3.67 0.26
CA LEU A 57 -12.33 -2.30 -0.18
C LEU A 57 -10.96 -2.14 -0.87
N GLN A 58 -10.08 -3.15 -0.78
CA GLN A 58 -8.84 -3.24 -1.57
C GLN A 58 -9.01 -4.24 -2.71
N THR A 59 -8.86 -3.77 -3.95
CA THR A 59 -9.06 -4.64 -5.13
C THR A 59 -7.75 -5.03 -5.81
N THR A 60 -6.69 -4.25 -5.65
CA THR A 60 -5.43 -4.48 -6.35
C THR A 60 -4.64 -5.63 -5.71
N PHE A 61 -4.02 -6.48 -6.53
CA PHE A 61 -3.21 -7.65 -6.15
C PHE A 61 -3.95 -8.76 -5.39
N VAL A 62 -5.26 -8.67 -5.18
CA VAL A 62 -6.05 -9.71 -4.53
C VAL A 62 -6.69 -10.60 -5.60
N PRO A 63 -6.50 -11.94 -5.54
CA PRO A 63 -7.08 -12.85 -6.53
C PRO A 63 -8.61 -12.74 -6.63
N GLY A 64 -9.12 -12.70 -7.85
CA GLY A 64 -10.57 -12.64 -8.11
C GLY A 64 -11.20 -11.25 -7.97
N ARG A 65 -10.43 -10.21 -7.68
CA ARG A 65 -10.90 -8.82 -7.63
C ARG A 65 -10.35 -8.03 -8.81
N MET A 66 -11.12 -7.08 -9.31
CA MET A 66 -10.76 -6.19 -10.41
C MET A 66 -10.63 -4.76 -9.91
N GLY A 67 -9.58 -4.03 -10.32
CA GLY A 67 -9.43 -2.60 -9.99
C GLY A 67 -10.58 -1.75 -10.52
N LEU A 68 -11.24 -2.18 -11.61
CA LEU A 68 -12.44 -1.54 -12.15
C LEU A 68 -13.61 -1.52 -11.16
N ASP A 69 -13.74 -2.51 -10.28
CA ASP A 69 -14.85 -2.57 -9.31
C ASP A 69 -14.83 -1.34 -8.39
N ASN A 70 -13.67 -1.01 -7.83
CA ASN A 70 -13.54 0.18 -6.98
C ASN A 70 -13.72 1.49 -7.75
N MET A 71 -13.34 1.53 -9.03
CA MET A 71 -13.58 2.70 -9.88
C MET A 71 -15.06 2.94 -10.09
N ILE A 72 -15.83 1.89 -10.40
CA ILE A 72 -17.29 1.97 -10.55
C ILE A 72 -17.94 2.38 -9.25
N ILE A 73 -17.55 1.76 -8.13
CA ILE A 73 -18.06 2.13 -6.79
C ILE A 73 -17.76 3.60 -6.49
N THR A 74 -16.56 4.09 -6.79
CA THR A 74 -16.19 5.49 -6.61
C THR A 74 -17.10 6.42 -7.41
N GLN A 75 -17.36 6.11 -8.68
CA GLN A 75 -18.25 6.89 -9.54
C GLN A 75 -19.68 6.92 -8.99
N GLU A 76 -20.22 5.78 -8.57
CA GLU A 76 -21.55 5.67 -7.99
C GLU A 76 -21.67 6.47 -6.68
N ILE A 77 -20.65 6.42 -5.83
CA ILE A 77 -20.63 7.19 -4.58
C ILE A 77 -20.63 8.68 -4.90
N ILE A 78 -19.75 9.15 -5.80
CA ILE A 78 -19.68 10.57 -6.21
C ILE A 78 -21.01 11.01 -6.80
N HIS A 79 -21.59 10.23 -7.71
CA HIS A 79 -22.91 10.53 -8.29
C HIS A 79 -23.98 10.65 -7.20
N THR A 80 -24.01 9.70 -6.27
CA THR A 80 -24.96 9.75 -5.15
C THR A 80 -24.76 10.98 -4.27
N MET A 81 -23.50 11.38 -4.02
CA MET A 81 -23.18 12.58 -3.23
C MET A 81 -23.69 13.86 -3.90
N THR A 82 -23.61 13.95 -5.23
CA THR A 82 -24.13 15.13 -5.98
C THR A 82 -25.65 15.24 -5.94
N LEU A 83 -26.35 14.12 -5.79
CA LEU A 83 -27.82 14.09 -5.71
C LEU A 83 -28.37 14.35 -4.30
N LYS A 84 -27.55 14.16 -3.27
CA LYS A 84 -27.97 14.34 -1.87
C LYS A 84 -28.22 15.83 -1.58
N LYS A 85 -29.47 16.13 -1.15
CA LYS A 85 -29.85 17.44 -0.65
C LYS A 85 -29.71 17.48 0.87
N GLY A 86 -29.08 18.51 1.40
CA GLY A 86 -28.90 18.68 2.86
C GLY A 86 -28.12 19.96 3.17
N LYS A 87 -28.06 20.32 4.46
CA LYS A 87 -27.28 21.48 4.94
C LYS A 87 -25.78 21.21 4.96
N THR A 88 -25.39 19.95 5.11
CA THR A 88 -23.99 19.51 5.15
C THR A 88 -23.73 18.64 3.93
N GLY A 89 -22.68 18.96 3.19
CA GLY A 89 -22.23 18.16 2.04
C GLY A 89 -21.40 16.94 2.45
N PHE A 90 -20.84 16.29 1.44
CA PHE A 90 -19.87 15.21 1.60
C PHE A 90 -18.57 15.60 0.89
N MET A 91 -17.47 15.04 1.34
CA MET A 91 -16.15 15.25 0.72
C MET A 91 -15.58 13.92 0.21
N VAL A 92 -14.86 14.03 -0.89
CA VAL A 92 -14.01 12.96 -1.44
C VAL A 92 -12.58 13.47 -1.41
N ILE A 93 -11.69 12.69 -0.83
CA ILE A 93 -10.27 13.03 -0.73
C ILE A 93 -9.50 11.94 -1.44
N LYS A 94 -8.84 12.28 -2.55
CA LYS A 94 -7.87 11.39 -3.19
C LYS A 94 -6.50 11.65 -2.59
N ILE A 95 -5.87 10.59 -2.10
CA ILE A 95 -4.52 10.62 -1.54
C ILE A 95 -3.62 9.75 -2.42
N ASP A 96 -2.50 10.31 -2.82
CA ASP A 96 -1.37 9.61 -3.45
C ASP A 96 -0.25 9.53 -2.42
N LEU A 97 0.11 8.31 -2.03
CA LEU A 97 1.13 8.08 -1.01
C LEU A 97 2.53 8.24 -1.63
N GLU A 98 3.18 9.37 -1.35
CA GLU A 98 4.51 9.65 -1.88
C GLU A 98 5.55 8.62 -1.39
N LYS A 99 6.19 7.95 -2.37
CA LYS A 99 7.23 6.92 -2.11
C LYS A 99 6.77 5.82 -1.14
N ALA A 100 5.50 5.41 -1.23
CA ALA A 100 4.85 4.48 -0.32
C ALA A 100 5.66 3.19 -0.08
N TYR A 101 6.28 2.63 -1.14
CA TYR A 101 7.13 1.44 -1.03
C TYR A 101 8.45 1.71 -0.31
N ASP A 102 9.01 2.91 -0.44
CA ASP A 102 10.34 3.23 0.05
C ASP A 102 10.32 3.66 1.54
N ARG A 103 9.15 4.06 2.06
CA ARG A 103 8.99 4.60 3.42
C ARG A 103 8.63 3.56 4.47
N LEU A 104 8.05 2.41 4.10
CA LEU A 104 7.62 1.40 5.07
C LEU A 104 8.75 0.93 5.97
N GLU A 105 8.61 1.13 7.26
CA GLU A 105 9.56 0.67 8.26
C GLU A 105 9.51 -0.87 8.40
N TRP A 106 10.67 -1.50 8.53
CA TRP A 106 10.74 -2.98 8.60
C TRP A 106 10.16 -3.55 9.88
N HIS A 107 10.21 -2.82 11.00
CA HIS A 107 9.55 -3.25 12.22
C HIS A 107 8.03 -3.28 12.02
N PHE A 108 7.46 -2.24 11.40
CA PHE A 108 6.03 -2.20 11.10
C PHE A 108 5.59 -3.36 10.19
N ILE A 109 6.37 -3.68 9.14
CA ILE A 109 6.09 -4.86 8.29
C ILE A 109 6.06 -6.14 9.12
N ARG A 110 7.01 -6.31 10.04
CA ARG A 110 7.06 -7.47 10.93
C ARG A 110 5.81 -7.55 11.81
N ASP A 111 5.46 -6.46 12.48
CA ASP A 111 4.31 -6.36 13.37
C ASP A 111 3.02 -6.69 12.63
N VAL A 112 2.87 -6.22 11.39
CA VAL A 112 1.74 -6.55 10.51
C VAL A 112 1.70 -8.05 10.21
N LEU A 113 2.83 -8.68 9.87
CA LEU A 113 2.88 -10.12 9.61
C LEU A 113 2.54 -10.95 10.86
N GLU A 114 2.93 -10.48 12.05
CA GLU A 114 2.57 -11.08 13.34
C GLU A 114 1.08 -10.88 13.64
N LEU A 115 0.53 -9.71 13.37
CA LEU A 115 -0.90 -9.41 13.50
C LEU A 115 -1.74 -10.38 12.66
N TYR A 116 -1.30 -10.70 11.46
CA TYR A 116 -1.92 -11.71 10.60
C TYR A 116 -1.68 -13.15 11.07
N ARG A 117 -0.99 -13.36 12.19
CA ARG A 117 -0.66 -14.67 12.77
C ARG A 117 0.04 -15.61 11.78
N LEU A 118 0.90 -15.06 10.93
CA LEU A 118 1.72 -15.91 10.06
C LEU A 118 2.71 -16.74 10.89
N PRO A 119 3.02 -17.97 10.47
CA PRO A 119 3.99 -18.82 11.17
C PRO A 119 5.35 -18.11 11.34
N PRO A 120 5.98 -18.13 12.55
CA PRO A 120 7.25 -17.45 12.79
C PRO A 120 8.38 -17.80 11.79
N PRO A 121 8.51 -19.05 11.31
CA PRO A 121 9.50 -19.36 10.27
C PRO A 121 9.23 -18.62 8.94
N LEU A 122 7.96 -18.43 8.59
CA LEU A 122 7.58 -17.69 7.38
C LEU A 122 7.86 -16.20 7.54
N ILE A 123 7.54 -15.61 8.68
CA ILE A 123 7.88 -14.22 9.01
C ILE A 123 9.38 -13.99 8.91
N LYS A 124 10.18 -14.88 9.53
CA LYS A 124 11.64 -14.82 9.46
C LYS A 124 12.16 -14.89 8.02
N LEU A 125 11.57 -15.74 7.18
CA LEU A 125 11.94 -15.86 5.77
C LEU A 125 11.58 -14.58 5.00
N ILE A 126 10.36 -14.06 5.16
CA ILE A 126 9.92 -12.81 4.52
C ILE A 126 10.82 -11.64 4.94
N MET A 127 11.04 -11.46 6.24
CA MET A 127 11.90 -10.39 6.75
C MET A 127 13.34 -10.52 6.27
N SER A 128 13.87 -11.75 6.16
CA SER A 128 15.18 -11.98 5.55
C SER A 128 15.21 -11.57 4.06
N CYS A 129 14.12 -11.74 3.31
CA CYS A 129 14.03 -11.27 1.94
C CYS A 129 14.03 -9.72 1.85
N VAL A 130 13.37 -9.05 2.78
CA VAL A 130 13.24 -7.58 2.81
C VAL A 130 14.52 -6.93 3.33
N SER A 131 15.00 -7.31 4.51
CA SER A 131 16.04 -6.57 5.26
C SER A 131 17.47 -6.94 4.91
N SER A 132 17.74 -8.06 4.25
CA SER A 132 19.11 -8.49 3.89
C SER A 132 19.54 -8.00 2.50
N SER A 133 18.84 -7.06 1.89
CA SER A 133 19.16 -6.58 0.56
C SER A 133 20.38 -5.67 0.54
N SER A 134 21.27 -5.87 -0.43
CA SER A 134 22.29 -4.88 -0.80
C SER A 134 21.97 -4.31 -2.18
N ILE A 135 22.09 -3.01 -2.32
CA ILE A 135 21.64 -2.26 -3.49
C ILE A 135 22.82 -1.54 -4.12
N SER A 136 22.92 -1.58 -5.44
CA SER A 136 23.80 -0.72 -6.25
C SER A 136 22.97 -0.03 -7.32
N VAL A 137 23.25 1.23 -7.61
CA VAL A 137 22.58 1.97 -8.69
C VAL A 137 23.40 1.77 -9.97
N LEU A 138 22.75 1.40 -11.05
CA LEU A 138 23.40 1.27 -12.36
C LEU A 138 23.46 2.65 -13.04
N LEU A 139 24.65 3.22 -13.15
CA LEU A 139 24.89 4.51 -13.81
C LEU A 139 25.88 4.33 -14.95
N ASN A 140 25.47 4.65 -16.19
CA ASN A 140 26.32 4.60 -17.39
C ASN A 140 27.13 3.31 -17.55
N GLY A 141 26.54 2.16 -17.21
CA GLY A 141 27.20 0.86 -17.25
C GLY A 141 28.13 0.54 -16.06
N GLY A 142 28.40 1.51 -15.19
CA GLY A 142 29.17 1.32 -13.96
C GLY A 142 28.27 0.88 -12.80
N LYS A 143 28.90 0.16 -11.84
CA LYS A 143 28.26 -0.23 -10.57
C LYS A 143 28.97 0.53 -9.45
N PRO A 144 28.40 1.64 -8.94
CA PRO A 144 28.94 2.32 -7.78
C PRO A 144 28.86 1.45 -6.53
N GLU A 145 29.39 1.97 -5.42
CA GLU A 145 29.42 1.27 -4.14
C GLU A 145 28.03 0.77 -3.73
N ARG A 146 28.04 -0.37 -3.03
CA ARG A 146 26.83 -0.98 -2.48
C ARG A 146 26.41 -0.27 -1.22
N PHE A 147 25.12 -0.10 -1.04
CA PHE A 147 24.53 0.38 0.20
C PHE A 147 23.45 -0.58 0.69
N HIS A 148 23.17 -0.53 1.97
CA HIS A 148 22.11 -1.30 2.61
C HIS A 148 20.99 -0.35 3.03
N PRO A 149 19.76 -0.53 2.52
CA PRO A 149 18.63 0.26 2.99
C PRO A 149 18.34 -0.08 4.46
N SER A 150 17.75 0.87 5.18
CA SER A 150 17.29 0.67 6.56
C SER A 150 15.79 0.46 6.65
N ARG A 151 15.03 0.75 5.58
CA ARG A 151 13.58 0.65 5.45
C ARG A 151 13.17 0.42 4.00
N GLY A 152 11.89 0.29 3.78
CA GLY A 152 11.28 0.17 2.45
C GLY A 152 11.26 -1.25 1.90
N ILE A 153 10.46 -1.42 0.87
CA ILE A 153 10.32 -2.65 0.08
C ILE A 153 10.61 -2.35 -1.38
N ARG A 154 11.20 -3.31 -2.08
CA ARG A 154 11.69 -3.08 -3.44
C ARG A 154 10.56 -2.96 -4.46
N GLN A 155 10.65 -1.96 -5.31
CA GLN A 155 9.74 -1.83 -6.46
C GLN A 155 10.05 -2.94 -7.48
N ARG A 156 8.99 -3.58 -8.00
CA ARG A 156 9.03 -4.73 -8.93
C ARG A 156 9.58 -6.05 -8.36
N ASP A 157 9.73 -6.15 -7.05
CA ASP A 157 9.89 -7.43 -6.38
C ASP A 157 8.53 -8.17 -6.36
N PRO A 158 8.48 -9.47 -6.68
CA PRO A 158 7.22 -10.23 -6.66
C PRO A 158 6.48 -10.22 -5.32
N LEU A 159 7.19 -10.10 -4.21
CA LEU A 159 6.63 -10.13 -2.85
C LEU A 159 6.12 -8.76 -2.39
N SER A 160 6.77 -7.68 -2.81
CA SER A 160 6.50 -6.32 -2.31
C SER A 160 5.05 -5.86 -2.43
N PRO A 161 4.32 -6.08 -3.55
CA PRO A 161 2.92 -5.65 -3.63
C PRO A 161 2.03 -6.28 -2.56
N TYR A 162 2.29 -7.53 -2.21
CA TYR A 162 1.51 -8.26 -1.21
C TYR A 162 1.81 -7.79 0.21
N LEU A 163 3.07 -7.51 0.53
CA LEU A 163 3.43 -6.89 1.80
C LEU A 163 2.81 -5.50 1.91
N PHE A 164 2.85 -4.73 0.83
CA PHE A 164 2.29 -3.38 0.79
C PHE A 164 0.79 -3.39 1.11
N ILE A 165 -0.02 -4.19 0.40
CA ILE A 165 -1.47 -4.23 0.66
C ILE A 165 -1.80 -4.75 2.06
N MET A 166 -1.01 -5.66 2.63
CA MET A 166 -1.16 -6.11 4.02
C MET A 166 -0.88 -4.97 5.00
N CYS A 167 0.13 -4.14 4.75
CA CYS A 167 0.42 -2.96 5.55
C CYS A 167 -0.69 -1.89 5.43
N MET A 168 -1.24 -1.70 4.24
CA MET A 168 -2.34 -0.75 4.01
C MET A 168 -3.65 -1.14 4.70
N GLU A 169 -3.87 -2.43 4.97
CA GLU A 169 -5.04 -2.88 5.74
C GLU A 169 -5.05 -2.34 7.17
N VAL A 170 -3.88 -2.02 7.75
CA VAL A 170 -3.82 -1.36 9.07
C VAL A 170 -4.47 0.02 9.00
N LEU A 171 -4.23 0.80 7.94
CA LEU A 171 -4.92 2.07 7.71
C LEU A 171 -6.44 1.83 7.54
N GLY A 172 -6.83 0.84 6.76
CA GLY A 172 -8.23 0.45 6.61
C GLY A 172 -8.90 0.11 7.95
N PHE A 173 -8.19 -0.61 8.81
CA PHE A 173 -8.65 -0.93 10.16
C PHE A 173 -8.78 0.32 11.05
N LEU A 174 -7.82 1.24 11.01
CA LEU A 174 -7.89 2.51 11.75
C LEU A 174 -9.11 3.34 11.31
N ILE A 175 -9.35 3.44 9.99
CA ILE A 175 -10.52 4.13 9.45
C ILE A 175 -11.82 3.45 9.92
N PHE A 176 -11.89 2.13 9.81
CA PHE A 176 -13.07 1.35 10.23
C PHE A 176 -13.38 1.59 11.72
N ARG A 177 -12.37 1.55 12.56
CA ARG A 177 -12.50 1.80 14.00
C ARG A 177 -13.04 3.19 14.30
N ARG A 178 -12.55 4.24 13.59
CA ARG A 178 -13.08 5.61 13.72
C ARG A 178 -14.56 5.70 13.32
N CYS A 179 -14.97 4.92 12.31
CA CYS A 179 -16.39 4.86 11.92
C CYS A 179 -17.25 4.18 13.00
N GLU A 180 -16.77 3.10 13.63
CA GLU A 180 -17.48 2.41 14.73
C GLU A 180 -17.61 3.30 15.96
N GLU A 181 -16.58 4.09 16.27
CA GLU A 181 -16.57 5.06 17.37
C GLU A 181 -17.39 6.34 17.07
N ASN A 182 -18.04 6.43 15.89
CA ASN A 182 -18.79 7.60 15.39
C ASN A 182 -17.94 8.88 15.30
N LEU A 183 -16.63 8.74 15.11
CA LEU A 183 -15.68 9.83 14.89
C LEU A 183 -15.50 10.15 13.40
N TRP A 184 -15.98 9.28 12.52
CA TRP A 184 -15.94 9.41 11.08
C TRP A 184 -17.29 8.99 10.48
N ASP A 185 -17.98 9.92 9.83
CA ASP A 185 -19.25 9.68 9.15
C ASP A 185 -19.02 9.21 7.71
N PRO A 186 -19.11 7.90 7.39
CA PRO A 186 -18.93 7.40 6.04
C PRO A 186 -20.11 7.76 5.13
N VAL A 187 -19.91 7.69 3.82
CA VAL A 187 -20.96 7.96 2.83
C VAL A 187 -21.72 6.67 2.52
N ARG A 188 -23.06 6.74 2.50
CA ARG A 188 -23.93 5.65 2.07
C ARG A 188 -24.47 5.93 0.68
N ALA A 189 -24.33 4.97 -0.24
CA ALA A 189 -24.85 5.10 -1.60
C ALA A 189 -26.39 5.12 -1.64
N SER A 190 -27.08 4.44 -0.70
CA SER A 190 -28.53 4.42 -0.60
C SER A 190 -29.00 4.39 0.86
N ARG A 191 -30.30 4.65 1.12
CA ARG A 191 -30.89 4.46 2.45
C ARG A 191 -30.81 2.96 2.84
N GLY A 192 -30.09 2.66 3.94
CA GLY A 192 -29.86 1.29 4.40
C GLY A 192 -28.80 0.52 3.62
N GLY A 193 -28.17 1.11 2.61
CA GLY A 193 -27.07 0.52 1.87
C GLY A 193 -25.74 0.54 2.62
N GLN A 194 -24.76 -0.12 2.03
CA GLN A 194 -23.39 -0.18 2.56
C GLN A 194 -22.81 1.24 2.73
N ALA A 195 -22.11 1.45 3.82
CA ALA A 195 -21.36 2.66 4.09
C ALA A 195 -19.93 2.52 3.55
N PHE A 196 -19.44 3.55 2.89
CA PHE A 196 -18.10 3.62 2.34
C PHE A 196 -17.35 4.77 3.01
N SER A 197 -16.27 4.44 3.68
CA SER A 197 -15.32 5.40 4.27
C SER A 197 -14.07 5.56 3.42
N HIS A 198 -13.65 4.51 2.71
CA HIS A 198 -12.46 4.50 1.88
C HIS A 198 -12.54 3.43 0.79
N LEU A 199 -11.68 3.57 -0.22
CA LEU A 199 -11.38 2.55 -1.24
C LEU A 199 -9.88 2.60 -1.55
N PHE A 200 -9.24 1.42 -1.62
CA PHE A 200 -7.82 1.30 -1.97
C PHE A 200 -7.62 0.81 -3.40
N PHE A 201 -6.63 1.42 -4.08
CA PHE A 201 -6.14 1.04 -5.40
C PHE A 201 -4.61 0.88 -5.34
N ALA A 202 -4.10 -0.06 -4.59
CA ALA A 202 -2.70 -0.18 -4.18
C ALA A 202 -2.22 1.04 -3.37
N ASP A 203 -1.41 1.91 -3.96
CA ASP A 203 -0.86 3.14 -3.40
C ASP A 203 -1.81 4.36 -3.49
N ASP A 204 -2.80 4.32 -4.39
CA ASP A 204 -3.87 5.31 -4.43
C ASP A 204 -4.95 4.99 -3.39
N LEU A 205 -5.39 6.01 -2.66
CA LEU A 205 -6.43 5.93 -1.64
C LEU A 205 -7.51 6.98 -1.90
N VAL A 206 -8.76 6.56 -1.87
CA VAL A 206 -9.91 7.48 -1.93
C VAL A 206 -10.67 7.39 -0.61
N LEU A 207 -10.82 8.52 0.07
CA LEU A 207 -11.56 8.65 1.32
C LEU A 207 -12.89 9.35 1.09
N PHE A 208 -13.91 8.93 1.82
CA PHE A 208 -15.26 9.50 1.78
C PHE A 208 -15.70 9.86 3.19
N ALA A 209 -16.13 11.08 3.40
CA ALA A 209 -16.64 11.53 4.69
C ALA A 209 -17.66 12.66 4.51
N LYS A 210 -18.39 12.97 5.58
CA LYS A 210 -19.20 14.17 5.65
C LYS A 210 -18.30 15.40 5.70
N ALA A 211 -18.69 16.47 5.01
CA ALA A 211 -17.90 17.70 4.87
C ALA A 211 -18.11 18.63 6.07
N ASP A 212 -17.48 18.32 7.20
CA ASP A 212 -17.43 19.18 8.39
C ASP A 212 -16.05 19.07 9.07
N LEU A 213 -15.77 20.01 9.98
CA LEU A 213 -14.47 20.08 10.67
C LEU A 213 -14.17 18.85 11.52
N TRP A 214 -15.20 18.22 12.09
CA TRP A 214 -15.06 17.01 12.89
C TRP A 214 -14.49 15.86 12.06
N ASN A 215 -15.12 15.60 10.93
CA ASN A 215 -14.65 14.56 10.01
C ASN A 215 -13.28 14.91 9.39
N CYS A 216 -13.01 16.18 9.05
CA CYS A 216 -11.70 16.60 8.56
C CYS A 216 -10.59 16.31 9.59
N ASN A 217 -10.83 16.62 10.86
CA ASN A 217 -9.88 16.33 11.93
C ASN A 217 -9.69 14.81 12.12
N SER A 218 -10.78 14.05 12.12
CA SER A 218 -10.71 12.58 12.23
C SER A 218 -9.91 11.94 11.09
N VAL A 219 -10.10 12.41 9.85
CA VAL A 219 -9.30 11.98 8.68
C VAL A 219 -7.82 12.26 8.92
N ARG A 220 -7.48 13.51 9.30
CA ARG A 220 -6.09 13.91 9.55
C ARG A 220 -5.45 13.07 10.65
N GLU A 221 -6.08 12.96 11.82
CA GLU A 221 -5.56 12.19 12.95
C GLU A 221 -5.35 10.70 12.61
N THR A 222 -6.24 10.14 11.79
CA THR A 222 -6.11 8.74 11.34
C THR A 222 -4.90 8.56 10.43
N LEU A 223 -4.69 9.49 9.50
CA LEU A 223 -3.53 9.47 8.60
C LEU A 223 -2.23 9.71 9.37
N ASP A 224 -2.21 10.69 10.28
CA ASP A 224 -1.05 10.98 11.14
C ASP A 224 -0.68 9.75 11.97
N SER A 225 -1.66 9.10 12.61
CA SER A 225 -1.45 7.86 13.37
C SER A 225 -0.88 6.73 12.51
N PHE A 226 -1.35 6.59 11.27
CA PHE A 226 -0.80 5.59 10.35
C PHE A 226 0.64 5.93 9.94
N CYS A 227 0.94 7.19 9.67
CA CYS A 227 2.31 7.63 9.34
C CYS A 227 3.28 7.40 10.51
N GLU A 228 2.85 7.65 11.76
CA GLU A 228 3.66 7.37 12.95
C GLU A 228 3.99 5.87 13.11
N LEU A 229 3.09 4.98 12.70
CA LEU A 229 3.29 3.53 12.77
C LEU A 229 4.15 3.02 11.61
N SER A 230 3.91 3.53 10.41
CA SER A 230 4.46 2.96 9.16
C SER A 230 5.78 3.58 8.70
N GLY A 231 6.07 4.82 9.11
CA GLY A 231 7.29 5.60 8.78
C GLY A 231 7.07 6.75 7.80
#